data_e0ba76fef00a39ccf072944bd31ed239
#
_entry.id   e0ba76fef00a39ccf072944bd31ed239
#
_cell.length_a   1.000
_cell.length_b   1.000
_cell.length_c   1.000
_cell.angle_alpha   90.00
_cell.angle_beta   90.00
_cell.angle_gamma   90.00
#
_symmetry.space_group_name_H-M   'P 1'
#
loop_
_entity.id
_entity.type
_entity.pdbx_description
1 polymer ?
#
loop_
_entity_poly.entity_id
_entity_poly.type
_entity_poly.pdbx_seq_one_letter_code
_entity_poly.pdbx_strand_id
1 'polypeptide(L)'
;MAIPPVAVSVRRLRKTFERPAVAGIDLTINAGEFYGLLGPNGAGKTTTLRMIAGLLRPDFGSIEVFGIDVQHDPLAAKELIAWLPDEPLLYDKLTVAEYLEFIAGLWRMDARQAERNARELLERLDLWAHRDDRCEGFSRGMKQKAALAGALIHEPRLLILDEPLTGLDASIARQVKDLLLERARAGCTIILTTHIMDVAERLVDRIGIIQSGRLLAEGTLDELRAKAGHSGSTLEEVFLNLVAVPQVMPT
;
A
#
# COMPACT_ATOMS: atom_id res chain seq x y z
N MET A 1 -8.16 17.88 -20.51
CA MET A 1 -8.21 16.61 -19.77
C MET A 1 -8.94 16.88 -18.46
N ALA A 2 -9.93 16.07 -18.09
CA ALA A 2 -10.58 16.20 -16.77
C ALA A 2 -9.56 15.80 -15.69
N ILE A 3 -9.53 16.57 -14.57
CA ILE A 3 -8.70 16.22 -13.42
C ILE A 3 -9.23 14.91 -12.86
N PRO A 4 -8.38 13.86 -12.69
CA PRO A 4 -8.84 12.60 -12.14
C PRO A 4 -9.41 12.81 -10.73
N PRO A 5 -10.45 12.08 -10.34
CA PRO A 5 -11.02 12.20 -9.01
C PRO A 5 -9.98 11.82 -7.95
N VAL A 6 -10.01 12.49 -6.81
CA VAL A 6 -9.10 12.22 -5.68
C VAL A 6 -9.52 10.92 -5.00
N ALA A 7 -8.58 9.98 -4.86
CA ALA A 7 -8.78 8.75 -4.11
C ALA A 7 -8.47 8.93 -2.62
N VAL A 8 -7.37 9.60 -2.30
CA VAL A 8 -6.97 9.86 -0.91
C VAL A 8 -6.59 11.33 -0.75
N SER A 9 -7.20 11.99 0.23
CA SER A 9 -6.87 13.35 0.66
C SER A 9 -6.50 13.33 2.13
N VAL A 10 -5.28 13.74 2.45
CA VAL A 10 -4.75 13.83 3.82
C VAL A 10 -4.38 15.28 4.08
N ARG A 11 -4.86 15.85 5.20
CA ARG A 11 -4.59 17.24 5.54
C ARG A 11 -4.05 17.38 6.96
N ARG A 12 -2.87 17.98 7.09
CA ARG A 12 -2.19 18.31 8.34
C ARG A 12 -2.13 17.14 9.34
N LEU A 13 -1.93 15.93 8.83
CA LEU A 13 -2.00 14.70 9.59
C LEU A 13 -0.92 14.64 10.65
N ARG A 14 -1.29 14.36 11.91
CA ARG A 14 -0.35 14.19 13.02
C ARG A 14 -0.65 12.97 13.84
N LYS A 15 0.42 12.31 14.30
CA LYS A 15 0.36 11.23 15.26
C LYS A 15 1.59 11.24 16.14
N THR A 16 1.38 11.24 17.45
CA THR A 16 2.42 11.17 18.45
C THR A 16 2.18 9.96 19.34
N PHE A 17 3.23 9.19 19.58
CA PHE A 17 3.32 8.19 20.62
C PHE A 17 4.20 8.76 21.74
N GLU A 18 5.25 8.06 22.16
CA GLU A 18 6.31 8.66 23.01
C GLU A 18 7.08 9.76 22.28
N ARG A 19 7.14 9.65 20.94
CA ARG A 19 7.75 10.63 20.04
C ARG A 19 6.81 10.89 18.85
N PRO A 20 6.91 12.08 18.20
CA PRO A 20 6.16 12.34 16.99
C PRO A 20 6.49 11.33 15.88
N ALA A 21 5.49 10.54 15.45
CA ALA A 21 5.64 9.59 14.36
C ALA A 21 5.20 10.21 13.03
N VAL A 22 4.19 11.10 13.05
CA VAL A 22 3.72 11.87 11.90
C VAL A 22 3.54 13.32 12.36
N ALA A 23 4.16 14.27 11.65
CA ALA A 23 4.37 15.63 12.10
C ALA A 23 3.77 16.69 11.15
N GLY A 24 2.59 16.43 10.60
CA GLY A 24 1.85 17.35 9.72
C GLY A 24 2.04 17.01 8.25
N ILE A 25 1.57 15.84 7.82
CA ILE A 25 1.58 15.42 6.42
C ILE A 25 0.33 15.97 5.72
N ASP A 26 0.55 16.57 4.56
CA ASP A 26 -0.45 16.85 3.54
C ASP A 26 -0.13 15.96 2.33
N LEU A 27 -1.12 15.21 1.81
CA LEU A 27 -0.93 14.24 0.75
C LEU A 27 -2.21 14.12 -0.08
N THR A 28 -2.06 14.10 -1.40
CA THR A 28 -3.17 13.86 -2.33
C THR A 28 -2.80 12.78 -3.33
N ILE A 29 -3.61 11.73 -3.41
CA ILE A 29 -3.44 10.62 -4.35
C ILE A 29 -4.67 10.56 -5.24
N ASN A 30 -4.46 10.49 -6.56
CA ASN A 30 -5.55 10.44 -7.52
C ASN A 30 -6.09 9.01 -7.69
N ALA A 31 -7.34 8.89 -8.14
CA ALA A 31 -7.94 7.59 -8.43
C ALA A 31 -7.20 6.90 -9.59
N GLY A 32 -6.93 5.60 -9.43
CA GLY A 32 -6.19 4.79 -10.38
C GLY A 32 -4.68 5.03 -10.37
N GLU A 33 -4.16 5.85 -9.45
CA GLU A 33 -2.73 6.13 -9.32
C GLU A 33 -2.02 5.02 -8.55
N PHE A 34 -0.82 4.64 -8.98
CA PHE A 34 0.08 3.79 -8.22
C PHE A 34 1.11 4.69 -7.50
N TYR A 35 0.91 4.88 -6.21
CA TYR A 35 1.68 5.81 -5.38
C TYR A 35 2.69 5.08 -4.49
N GLY A 36 3.95 5.53 -4.50
CA GLY A 36 5.00 5.04 -3.62
C GLY A 36 5.25 5.98 -2.44
N LEU A 37 5.13 5.51 -1.20
CA LEU A 37 5.54 6.26 -0.01
C LEU A 37 6.87 5.72 0.50
N LEU A 38 7.96 6.44 0.22
CA LEU A 38 9.33 6.02 0.48
C LEU A 38 9.92 6.77 1.68
N GLY A 39 10.85 6.13 2.37
CA GLY A 39 11.53 6.75 3.50
C GLY A 39 12.29 5.71 4.33
N PRO A 40 13.22 6.14 5.21
CA PRO A 40 13.96 5.24 6.08
C PRO A 40 13.03 4.56 7.10
N ASN A 41 13.55 3.54 7.78
CA ASN A 41 12.83 2.91 8.88
C ASN A 41 12.56 3.93 9.99
N GLY A 42 11.35 3.90 10.55
CA GLY A 42 10.91 4.88 11.55
C GLY A 42 10.51 6.25 10.98
N ALA A 43 10.49 6.44 9.66
CA ALA A 43 10.09 7.72 9.04
C ALA A 43 8.61 8.07 9.23
N GLY A 44 7.76 7.11 9.62
CA GLY A 44 6.31 7.31 9.80
C GLY A 44 5.46 6.70 8.69
N LYS A 45 6.03 5.92 7.76
CA LYS A 45 5.32 5.28 6.62
C LYS A 45 4.13 4.43 7.09
N THR A 46 4.41 3.35 7.82
CA THR A 46 3.40 2.42 8.35
C THR A 46 2.35 3.14 9.20
N THR A 47 2.77 4.11 10.03
CA THR A 47 1.85 4.92 10.86
C THR A 47 0.90 5.72 9.97
N THR A 48 1.40 6.36 8.93
CA THR A 48 0.59 7.12 7.96
C THR A 48 -0.39 6.20 7.24
N LEU A 49 0.08 5.05 6.74
CA LEU A 49 -0.78 4.09 6.04
C LEU A 49 -1.87 3.52 6.95
N ARG A 50 -1.55 3.17 8.21
CA ARG A 50 -2.55 2.69 9.18
C ARG A 50 -3.62 3.73 9.48
N MET A 51 -3.29 5.02 9.48
CA MET A 51 -4.26 6.08 9.63
C MET A 51 -5.14 6.21 8.39
N ILE A 52 -4.58 6.13 7.18
CA ILE A 52 -5.34 6.14 5.92
C ILE A 52 -6.29 4.93 5.85
N ALA A 53 -5.83 3.75 6.28
CA ALA A 53 -6.65 2.53 6.34
C ALA A 53 -7.72 2.54 7.46
N GLY A 54 -7.79 3.59 8.29
CA GLY A 54 -8.72 3.66 9.42
C GLY A 54 -8.43 2.64 10.53
N LEU A 55 -7.18 2.15 10.61
CA LEU A 55 -6.69 1.22 11.64
C LEU A 55 -6.07 1.95 12.83
N LEU A 56 -5.74 3.22 12.66
CA LEU A 56 -5.17 4.07 13.70
C LEU A 56 -5.80 5.46 13.63
N ARG A 57 -6.29 5.96 14.76
CA ARG A 57 -6.85 7.30 14.83
C ARG A 57 -5.73 8.35 14.88
N PRO A 58 -5.75 9.37 14.00
CA PRO A 58 -4.83 10.50 14.09
C PRO A 58 -5.14 11.35 15.34
N ASP A 59 -4.11 12.08 15.83
CA ASP A 59 -4.27 13.03 16.91
C ASP A 59 -4.75 14.40 16.37
N PHE A 60 -4.41 14.69 15.11
CA PHE A 60 -4.83 15.90 14.42
C PHE A 60 -4.84 15.68 12.91
N GLY A 61 -5.65 16.48 12.21
CA GLY A 61 -5.80 16.43 10.75
C GLY A 61 -7.00 15.61 10.33
N SER A 62 -7.20 15.51 9.01
CA SER A 62 -8.30 14.74 8.41
C SER A 62 -7.81 13.85 7.29
N ILE A 63 -8.54 12.76 7.05
CA ILE A 63 -8.29 11.80 5.99
C ILE A 63 -9.62 11.52 5.29
N GLU A 64 -9.64 11.68 3.99
CA GLU A 64 -10.76 11.28 3.13
C GLU A 64 -10.30 10.22 2.14
N VAL A 65 -11.10 9.16 1.98
CA VAL A 65 -10.90 8.12 0.96
C VAL A 65 -12.11 8.14 0.03
N PHE A 66 -11.89 8.47 -1.24
CA PHE A 66 -12.94 8.71 -2.24
C PHE A 66 -14.05 9.66 -1.75
N GLY A 67 -13.65 10.71 -0.99
CA GLY A 67 -14.57 11.70 -0.43
C GLY A 67 -15.25 11.27 0.86
N ILE A 68 -14.97 10.08 1.39
CA ILE A 68 -15.50 9.60 2.66
C ILE A 68 -14.49 9.90 3.76
N ASP A 69 -14.90 10.64 4.81
CA ASP A 69 -14.07 10.90 5.98
C ASP A 69 -13.86 9.63 6.79
N VAL A 70 -12.60 9.18 6.88
CA VAL A 70 -12.22 7.91 7.53
C VAL A 70 -12.51 7.92 9.04
N GLN A 71 -12.57 9.07 9.68
CA GLN A 71 -12.84 9.19 11.12
C GLN A 71 -14.34 9.28 11.41
N HIS A 72 -15.10 9.84 10.48
CA HIS A 72 -16.54 10.07 10.64
C HIS A 72 -17.35 8.83 10.19
N ASP A 73 -16.99 8.24 9.08
CA ASP A 73 -17.61 7.01 8.55
C ASP A 73 -16.55 5.95 8.22
N PRO A 74 -15.95 5.35 9.26
CA PRO A 74 -14.87 4.37 9.07
C PRO A 74 -15.34 3.07 8.41
N LEU A 75 -16.63 2.72 8.50
CA LEU A 75 -17.15 1.51 7.87
C LEU A 75 -17.23 1.69 6.36
N ALA A 76 -17.88 2.77 5.89
CA ALA A 76 -17.98 3.06 4.47
C ALA A 76 -16.59 3.26 3.83
N ALA A 77 -15.65 3.91 4.53
CA ALA A 77 -14.28 4.04 4.04
C ALA A 77 -13.60 2.67 3.89
N LYS A 78 -13.73 1.78 4.88
CA LYS A 78 -13.12 0.44 4.88
C LYS A 78 -13.69 -0.47 3.78
N GLU A 79 -14.94 -0.31 3.39
CA GLU A 79 -15.53 -1.05 2.27
C GLU A 79 -14.79 -0.82 0.94
N LEU A 80 -14.08 0.29 0.82
CA LEU A 80 -13.30 0.65 -0.38
C LEU A 80 -11.84 0.25 -0.29
N ILE A 81 -11.35 -0.13 0.90
CA ILE A 81 -9.92 -0.28 1.22
C ILE A 81 -9.58 -1.75 1.46
N ALA A 82 -8.46 -2.19 0.88
CA ALA A 82 -7.75 -3.37 1.37
C ALA A 82 -6.40 -2.95 1.96
N TRP A 83 -6.01 -3.64 3.03
CA TRP A 83 -4.75 -3.46 3.74
C TRP A 83 -3.94 -4.74 3.76
N LEU A 84 -2.69 -4.69 3.30
CA LEU A 84 -1.71 -5.77 3.42
C LEU A 84 -0.52 -5.28 4.25
N PRO A 85 -0.32 -5.78 5.48
CA PRO A 85 0.83 -5.44 6.31
C PRO A 85 2.11 -6.11 5.81
N ASP A 86 3.28 -5.63 6.29
CA ASP A 86 4.60 -6.23 6.03
C ASP A 86 4.66 -7.71 6.45
N GLU A 87 4.10 -8.02 7.62
CA GLU A 87 3.93 -9.39 8.08
C GLU A 87 2.46 -9.79 7.99
N PRO A 88 2.04 -10.50 6.95
CA PRO A 88 0.65 -10.91 6.80
C PRO A 88 0.28 -12.00 7.81
N LEU A 89 -0.81 -11.76 8.53
CA LEU A 89 -1.37 -12.72 9.47
C LEU A 89 -2.42 -13.56 8.76
N LEU A 90 -2.12 -14.83 8.52
CA LEU A 90 -3.08 -15.81 8.03
C LEU A 90 -3.64 -16.63 9.20
N TYR A 91 -4.80 -17.22 8.98
CA TYR A 91 -5.34 -18.23 9.89
C TYR A 91 -4.66 -19.57 9.59
N ASP A 92 -3.58 -19.88 10.30
CA ASP A 92 -2.69 -21.01 10.02
C ASP A 92 -3.39 -22.36 9.89
N LYS A 93 -4.51 -22.57 10.59
CA LYS A 93 -5.27 -23.83 10.58
C LYS A 93 -6.25 -23.97 9.41
N LEU A 94 -6.54 -22.90 8.72
CA LEU A 94 -7.35 -22.92 7.52
C LEU A 94 -6.51 -23.33 6.30
N THR A 95 -7.14 -24.00 5.34
CA THR A 95 -6.60 -24.07 3.98
C THR A 95 -6.68 -22.71 3.31
N VAL A 96 -5.94 -22.48 2.22
CA VAL A 96 -6.03 -21.19 1.56
C VAL A 96 -7.42 -20.95 0.93
N ALA A 97 -8.10 -22.01 0.48
CA ALA A 97 -9.48 -21.91 0.01
C ALA A 97 -10.44 -21.49 1.13
N GLU A 98 -10.37 -22.15 2.30
CA GLU A 98 -11.17 -21.80 3.49
C GLU A 98 -10.85 -20.39 3.98
N TYR A 99 -9.57 -19.97 3.93
CA TYR A 99 -9.17 -18.61 4.27
C TYR A 99 -9.85 -17.58 3.35
N LEU A 100 -9.83 -17.80 2.03
CA LEU A 100 -10.46 -16.88 1.09
C LEU A 100 -11.99 -16.87 1.23
N GLU A 101 -12.61 -18.02 1.46
CA GLU A 101 -14.04 -18.11 1.74
C GLU A 101 -14.41 -17.33 3.02
N PHE A 102 -13.62 -17.49 4.09
CA PHE A 102 -13.81 -16.75 5.33
C PHE A 102 -13.70 -15.24 5.12
N ILE A 103 -12.67 -14.77 4.39
CA ILE A 103 -12.51 -13.34 4.09
C ILE A 103 -13.68 -12.82 3.24
N ALA A 104 -14.07 -13.55 2.20
CA ALA A 104 -15.24 -13.20 1.36
C ALA A 104 -16.53 -13.10 2.19
N GLY A 105 -16.71 -14.00 3.17
CA GLY A 105 -17.82 -13.98 4.11
C GLY A 105 -17.83 -12.72 4.99
N LEU A 106 -16.68 -12.24 5.46
CA LEU A 106 -16.58 -10.98 6.19
C LEU A 106 -17.00 -9.77 5.34
N TRP A 107 -16.73 -9.80 4.03
CA TRP A 107 -17.18 -8.79 3.06
C TRP A 107 -18.60 -9.01 2.55
N ARG A 108 -19.31 -10.03 3.05
CA ARG A 108 -20.69 -10.37 2.64
C ARG A 108 -20.83 -10.56 1.13
N MET A 109 -19.80 -11.11 0.49
CA MET A 109 -19.81 -11.38 -0.94
C MET A 109 -20.82 -12.48 -1.29
N ASP A 110 -21.39 -12.41 -2.49
CA ASP A 110 -22.13 -13.54 -3.07
C ASP A 110 -21.20 -14.75 -3.22
N ALA A 111 -21.67 -15.94 -2.81
CA ALA A 111 -20.84 -17.15 -2.78
C ALA A 111 -20.25 -17.51 -4.16
N ARG A 112 -21.03 -17.35 -5.24
CA ARG A 112 -20.54 -17.64 -6.60
C ARG A 112 -19.52 -16.62 -7.06
N GLN A 113 -19.66 -15.34 -6.66
CA GLN A 113 -18.67 -14.32 -6.94
C GLN A 113 -17.38 -14.59 -6.17
N ALA A 114 -17.50 -14.92 -4.87
CA ALA A 114 -16.36 -15.25 -4.02
C ALA A 114 -15.56 -16.44 -4.57
N GLU A 115 -16.24 -17.51 -4.99
CA GLU A 115 -15.60 -18.68 -5.60
C GLU A 115 -14.85 -18.34 -6.91
N ARG A 116 -15.48 -17.55 -7.80
CA ARG A 116 -14.83 -17.11 -9.04
C ARG A 116 -13.57 -16.28 -8.76
N ASN A 117 -13.70 -15.27 -7.85
CA ASN A 117 -12.59 -14.39 -7.50
C ASN A 117 -11.46 -15.18 -6.82
N ALA A 118 -11.79 -16.06 -5.88
CA ALA A 118 -10.82 -16.92 -5.21
C ALA A 118 -10.04 -17.78 -6.20
N ARG A 119 -10.76 -18.44 -7.12
CA ARG A 119 -10.13 -19.26 -8.15
C ARG A 119 -9.20 -18.46 -9.04
N GLU A 120 -9.67 -17.33 -9.58
CA GLU A 120 -8.84 -16.45 -10.42
C GLU A 120 -7.57 -16.00 -9.70
N LEU A 121 -7.69 -15.53 -8.45
CA LEU A 121 -6.55 -15.06 -7.67
C LEU A 121 -5.57 -16.18 -7.35
N LEU A 122 -6.05 -17.37 -6.98
CA LEU A 122 -5.18 -18.52 -6.70
C LEU A 122 -4.47 -19.02 -7.97
N GLU A 123 -5.12 -19.02 -9.13
CA GLU A 123 -4.50 -19.35 -10.42
C GLU A 123 -3.43 -18.32 -10.79
N ARG A 124 -3.73 -17.01 -10.67
CA ARG A 124 -2.79 -15.90 -10.96
C ARG A 124 -1.58 -15.88 -10.05
N LEU A 125 -1.74 -16.28 -8.80
CA LEU A 125 -0.68 -16.32 -7.80
C LEU A 125 0.03 -17.70 -7.71
N ASP A 126 -0.31 -18.63 -8.60
CA ASP A 126 0.27 -19.99 -8.60
C ASP A 126 0.10 -20.69 -7.25
N LEU A 127 -1.10 -20.58 -6.68
CA LEU A 127 -1.52 -21.23 -5.43
C LEU A 127 -2.68 -22.22 -5.63
N TRP A 128 -3.23 -22.34 -6.85
CA TRP A 128 -4.40 -23.21 -7.08
C TRP A 128 -4.13 -24.68 -6.75
N ALA A 129 -2.93 -25.19 -7.04
CA ALA A 129 -2.54 -26.56 -6.69
C ALA A 129 -2.46 -26.79 -5.17
N HIS A 130 -2.30 -25.71 -4.40
CA HIS A 130 -2.16 -25.69 -2.94
C HIS A 130 -3.43 -25.23 -2.22
N ARG A 131 -4.58 -25.10 -2.94
CA ARG A 131 -5.82 -24.53 -2.37
C ARG A 131 -6.34 -25.29 -1.15
N ASP A 132 -6.08 -26.58 -1.09
CA ASP A 132 -6.50 -27.49 -0.01
C ASP A 132 -5.41 -27.70 1.05
N ASP A 133 -4.21 -27.07 0.89
CA ASP A 133 -3.13 -27.13 1.86
C ASP A 133 -3.36 -26.07 2.96
N ARG A 134 -3.01 -26.43 4.21
CA ARG A 134 -3.11 -25.50 5.34
C ARG A 134 -2.06 -24.39 5.26
N CYS A 135 -2.46 -23.18 5.64
CA CYS A 135 -1.57 -22.01 5.63
C CYS A 135 -0.36 -22.13 6.57
N GLU A 136 -0.43 -22.98 7.62
CA GLU A 136 0.72 -23.23 8.52
C GLU A 136 1.93 -23.82 7.79
N GLY A 137 1.71 -24.62 6.74
CA GLY A 137 2.75 -25.25 5.93
C GLY A 137 3.34 -24.34 4.84
N PHE A 138 2.81 -23.15 4.64
CA PHE A 138 3.22 -22.26 3.57
C PHE A 138 4.58 -21.60 3.85
N SER A 139 5.40 -21.50 2.81
CA SER A 139 6.59 -20.65 2.83
C SER A 139 6.19 -19.18 3.01
N ARG A 140 7.14 -18.32 3.39
CA ARG A 140 6.89 -16.87 3.51
C ARG A 140 6.26 -16.29 2.24
N GLY A 141 6.79 -16.65 1.07
CA GLY A 141 6.26 -16.18 -0.21
C GLY A 141 4.85 -16.69 -0.52
N MET A 142 4.53 -17.94 -0.17
CA MET A 142 3.18 -18.48 -0.30
C MET A 142 2.21 -17.77 0.65
N LYS A 143 2.62 -17.49 1.90
CA LYS A 143 1.83 -16.71 2.86
C LYS A 143 1.55 -15.30 2.34
N GLN A 144 2.56 -14.64 1.76
CA GLN A 144 2.40 -13.32 1.16
C GLN A 144 1.40 -13.33 0.00
N LYS A 145 1.51 -14.32 -0.91
CA LYS A 145 0.57 -14.49 -2.02
C LYS A 145 -0.86 -14.76 -1.54
N ALA A 146 -1.03 -15.64 -0.55
CA ALA A 146 -2.34 -15.95 0.03
C ALA A 146 -2.98 -14.71 0.70
N ALA A 147 -2.20 -13.94 1.45
CA ALA A 147 -2.67 -12.70 2.07
C ALA A 147 -3.04 -11.64 1.04
N LEU A 148 -2.26 -11.51 -0.05
CA LEU A 148 -2.59 -10.62 -1.17
C LEU A 148 -3.88 -11.06 -1.86
N ALA A 149 -4.11 -12.37 -2.06
CA ALA A 149 -5.37 -12.89 -2.57
C ALA A 149 -6.54 -12.50 -1.66
N GLY A 150 -6.41 -12.66 -0.34
CA GLY A 150 -7.40 -12.22 0.63
C GLY A 150 -7.67 -10.72 0.60
N ALA A 151 -6.64 -9.90 0.43
CA ALA A 151 -6.79 -8.46 0.30
C ALA A 151 -7.52 -8.05 -1.00
N LEU A 152 -7.37 -8.82 -2.07
CA LEU A 152 -7.95 -8.51 -3.38
C LEU A 152 -9.32 -9.15 -3.64
N ILE A 153 -9.78 -10.11 -2.81
CA ILE A 153 -10.96 -10.92 -3.11
C ILE A 153 -12.24 -10.10 -3.28
N HIS A 154 -12.38 -9.01 -2.55
CA HIS A 154 -13.55 -8.11 -2.59
C HIS A 154 -13.40 -6.94 -3.57
N GLU A 155 -12.36 -6.96 -4.43
CA GLU A 155 -12.11 -5.96 -5.48
C GLU A 155 -12.04 -4.52 -4.95
N PRO A 156 -11.10 -4.22 -4.03
CA PRO A 156 -11.02 -2.92 -3.40
C PRO A 156 -10.71 -1.81 -4.42
N ARG A 157 -11.22 -0.61 -4.16
CA ARG A 157 -10.87 0.59 -4.95
C ARG A 157 -9.51 1.19 -4.54
N LEU A 158 -9.11 0.97 -3.29
CA LEU A 158 -7.82 1.38 -2.73
C LEU A 158 -7.12 0.19 -2.09
N LEU A 159 -5.95 -0.16 -2.59
CA LEU A 159 -5.08 -1.20 -2.05
C LEU A 159 -3.87 -0.54 -1.37
N ILE A 160 -3.70 -0.78 -0.09
CA ILE A 160 -2.60 -0.26 0.72
C ILE A 160 -1.68 -1.41 1.09
N LEU A 161 -0.40 -1.30 0.73
CA LEU A 161 0.61 -2.35 0.85
C LEU A 161 1.81 -1.82 1.65
N ASP A 162 2.09 -2.44 2.79
CA ASP A 162 3.25 -2.10 3.60
C ASP A 162 4.36 -3.14 3.34
N GLU A 163 5.44 -2.72 2.65
CA GLU A 163 6.61 -3.54 2.29
C GLU A 163 6.28 -4.92 1.64
N PRO A 164 5.35 -5.02 0.67
CA PRO A 164 4.78 -6.29 0.21
C PRO A 164 5.76 -7.23 -0.50
N LEU A 165 6.93 -6.74 -0.89
CA LEU A 165 7.93 -7.49 -1.67
C LEU A 165 9.17 -7.86 -0.84
N THR A 166 9.21 -7.43 0.43
CA THR A 166 10.36 -7.65 1.30
C THR A 166 10.55 -9.13 1.64
N GLY A 167 11.75 -9.65 1.37
CA GLY A 167 12.11 -11.03 1.67
C GLY A 167 11.48 -12.09 0.76
N LEU A 168 10.92 -11.68 -0.39
CA LEU A 168 10.47 -12.59 -1.43
C LEU A 168 11.62 -12.92 -2.40
N ASP A 169 11.62 -14.13 -2.92
CA ASP A 169 12.49 -14.47 -4.06
C ASP A 169 12.05 -13.72 -5.34
N ALA A 170 12.96 -13.65 -6.31
CA ALA A 170 12.75 -12.87 -7.53
C ALA A 170 11.53 -13.32 -8.35
N SER A 171 11.20 -14.63 -8.33
CA SER A 171 10.07 -15.19 -9.08
C SER A 171 8.75 -14.74 -8.46
N ILE A 172 8.62 -14.91 -7.14
CA ILE A 172 7.43 -14.50 -6.39
C ILE A 172 7.24 -12.98 -6.44
N ALA A 173 8.33 -12.21 -6.25
CA ALA A 173 8.28 -10.76 -6.34
C ALA A 173 7.81 -10.29 -7.73
N ARG A 174 8.20 -10.99 -8.80
CA ARG A 174 7.72 -10.71 -10.16
C ARG A 174 6.22 -10.96 -10.30
N GLN A 175 5.72 -12.13 -9.85
CA GLN A 175 4.29 -12.45 -9.91
C GLN A 175 3.44 -11.42 -9.16
N VAL A 176 3.87 -11.02 -7.95
CA VAL A 176 3.18 -9.99 -7.17
C VAL A 176 3.18 -8.65 -7.92
N LYS A 177 4.32 -8.22 -8.46
CA LYS A 177 4.42 -6.98 -9.26
C LYS A 177 3.50 -6.99 -10.46
N ASP A 178 3.49 -8.07 -11.23
CA ASP A 178 2.66 -8.20 -12.42
C ASP A 178 1.16 -8.10 -12.08
N LEU A 179 0.72 -8.75 -10.98
CA LEU A 179 -0.65 -8.65 -10.49
C LEU A 179 -1.00 -7.22 -10.03
N LEU A 180 -0.11 -6.54 -9.30
CA LEU A 180 -0.35 -5.16 -8.85
C LEU A 180 -0.47 -4.20 -10.03
N LEU A 181 0.39 -4.32 -11.04
CA LEU A 181 0.31 -3.52 -12.26
C LEU A 181 -0.99 -3.76 -13.03
N GLU A 182 -1.46 -5.01 -13.08
CA GLU A 182 -2.74 -5.35 -13.69
C GLU A 182 -3.90 -4.69 -12.94
N ARG A 183 -3.92 -4.76 -11.61
CA ARG A 183 -4.97 -4.12 -10.79
C ARG A 183 -4.95 -2.60 -10.92
N ALA A 184 -3.77 -1.97 -10.97
CA ALA A 184 -3.64 -0.53 -11.22
C ALA A 184 -4.20 -0.15 -12.60
N ARG A 185 -3.88 -0.90 -13.66
CA ARG A 185 -4.43 -0.69 -15.01
C ARG A 185 -5.94 -0.89 -15.08
N ALA A 186 -6.48 -1.74 -14.22
CA ALA A 186 -7.93 -1.93 -14.08
C ALA A 186 -8.62 -0.80 -13.27
N GLY A 187 -7.86 0.21 -12.79
CA GLY A 187 -8.38 1.39 -12.10
C GLY A 187 -8.32 1.32 -10.58
N CYS A 188 -7.72 0.27 -9.99
CA CYS A 188 -7.46 0.24 -8.56
C CYS A 188 -6.38 1.27 -8.21
N THR A 189 -6.63 2.08 -7.19
CA THR A 189 -5.61 2.96 -6.62
C THR A 189 -4.72 2.14 -5.70
N ILE A 190 -3.39 2.27 -5.82
CA ILE A 190 -2.46 1.49 -5.00
C ILE A 190 -1.51 2.42 -4.25
N ILE A 191 -1.37 2.20 -2.95
CA ILE A 191 -0.33 2.83 -2.14
C ILE A 191 0.64 1.76 -1.67
N LEU A 192 1.91 1.93 -1.98
CA LEU A 192 2.98 1.01 -1.66
C LEU A 192 4.02 1.70 -0.78
N THR A 193 4.40 1.10 0.36
CA THR A 193 5.69 1.43 0.99
C THR A 193 6.75 0.45 0.56
N THR A 194 7.95 0.93 0.34
CA THR A 194 9.13 0.09 0.16
C THR A 194 10.42 0.85 0.49
N HIS A 195 11.44 0.13 0.86
CA HIS A 195 12.80 0.61 0.94
C HIS A 195 13.65 0.15 -0.27
N ILE A 196 13.07 -0.64 -1.18
CA ILE A 196 13.73 -1.14 -2.39
C ILE A 196 13.45 -0.16 -3.53
N MET A 197 14.38 0.77 -3.75
CA MET A 197 14.20 1.89 -4.68
C MET A 197 13.97 1.44 -6.13
N ASP A 198 14.70 0.42 -6.61
CA ASP A 198 14.53 -0.15 -7.96
C ASP A 198 13.11 -0.67 -8.22
N VAL A 199 12.45 -1.15 -7.17
CA VAL A 199 11.08 -1.63 -7.26
C VAL A 199 10.12 -0.46 -7.41
N ALA A 200 10.27 0.56 -6.55
CA ALA A 200 9.44 1.76 -6.63
C ALA A 200 9.59 2.45 -8.00
N GLU A 201 10.82 2.63 -8.48
CA GLU A 201 11.12 3.28 -9.77
C GLU A 201 10.36 2.66 -10.96
N ARG A 202 10.08 1.34 -10.90
CA ARG A 202 9.43 0.59 -11.99
C ARG A 202 7.93 0.45 -11.85
N LEU A 203 7.38 0.65 -10.67
CA LEU A 203 5.98 0.34 -10.38
C LEU A 203 5.11 1.58 -10.24
N VAL A 204 5.66 2.67 -9.70
CA VAL A 204 4.84 3.78 -9.22
C VAL A 204 4.80 4.93 -10.21
N ASP A 205 3.64 5.60 -10.28
CA ASP A 205 3.45 6.80 -11.10
C ASP A 205 4.00 8.04 -10.40
N ARG A 206 3.77 8.14 -9.08
CA ARG A 206 4.25 9.23 -8.22
C ARG A 206 4.81 8.69 -6.91
N ILE A 207 5.72 9.47 -6.36
CA ILE A 207 6.49 9.13 -5.15
C ILE A 207 6.37 10.25 -4.14
N GLY A 208 6.08 9.89 -2.89
CA GLY A 208 6.27 10.73 -1.73
C GLY A 208 7.47 10.26 -0.92
N ILE A 209 8.39 11.15 -0.61
CA ILE A 209 9.54 10.87 0.26
C ILE A 209 9.23 11.42 1.65
N ILE A 210 9.20 10.51 2.64
CA ILE A 210 8.92 10.86 4.04
C ILE A 210 10.16 10.67 4.91
N GLN A 211 10.42 11.63 5.81
CA GLN A 211 11.45 11.55 6.83
C GLN A 211 10.96 12.23 8.10
N SER A 212 11.23 11.62 9.26
CA SER A 212 10.86 12.16 10.58
C SER A 212 9.40 12.64 10.67
N GLY A 213 8.50 11.87 10.06
CA GLY A 213 7.06 12.15 10.06
C GLY A 213 6.61 13.29 9.15
N ARG A 214 7.47 13.78 8.24
CA ARG A 214 7.16 14.87 7.30
C ARG A 214 7.37 14.42 5.86
N LEU A 215 6.53 14.89 4.96
CA LEU A 215 6.72 14.72 3.53
C LEU A 215 7.78 15.73 3.06
N LEU A 216 8.94 15.23 2.59
CA LEU A 216 10.06 16.05 2.14
C LEU A 216 9.90 16.48 0.69
N ALA A 217 9.48 15.57 -0.15
CA ALA A 217 9.29 15.77 -1.56
C ALA A 217 8.19 14.87 -2.09
N GLU A 218 7.51 15.31 -3.13
CA GLU A 218 6.47 14.56 -3.84
C GLU A 218 6.52 14.93 -5.33
N GLY A 219 6.27 13.93 -6.17
CA GLY A 219 6.19 14.10 -7.62
C GLY A 219 6.42 12.81 -8.38
N THR A 220 6.39 12.88 -9.71
CA THR A 220 6.89 11.83 -10.59
C THR A 220 8.41 11.67 -10.40
N LEU A 221 8.97 10.56 -10.87
CA LEU A 221 10.42 10.36 -10.80
C LEU A 221 11.19 11.49 -11.49
N ASP A 222 10.72 11.95 -12.64
CA ASP A 222 11.38 13.04 -13.39
C ASP A 222 11.30 14.39 -12.66
N GLU A 223 10.17 14.68 -12.00
CA GLU A 223 10.04 15.87 -11.15
C GLU A 223 10.96 15.81 -9.93
N LEU A 224 11.12 14.64 -9.33
CA LEU A 224 12.03 14.45 -8.20
C LEU A 224 13.50 14.54 -8.62
N ARG A 225 13.86 14.00 -9.79
CA ARG A 225 15.19 14.17 -10.42
C ARG A 225 15.52 15.65 -10.68
N ALA A 226 14.56 16.38 -11.21
CA ALA A 226 14.72 17.83 -11.45
C ALA A 226 14.93 18.60 -10.14
N LYS A 227 14.18 18.26 -9.07
CA LYS A 227 14.35 18.86 -7.72
C LYS A 227 15.71 18.52 -7.09
N ALA A 228 16.25 17.33 -7.34
CA ALA A 228 17.57 16.91 -6.84
C ALA A 228 18.75 17.48 -7.66
N GLY A 229 18.48 18.19 -8.77
CA GLY A 229 19.50 18.82 -9.60
C GLY A 229 20.30 17.88 -10.52
N HIS A 230 19.86 16.65 -10.70
CA HIS A 230 20.55 15.62 -11.47
C HIS A 230 19.59 14.88 -12.42
N SER A 231 19.52 15.30 -13.68
CA SER A 231 18.84 14.55 -14.72
C SER A 231 19.59 13.24 -15.04
N GLY A 232 18.88 12.11 -14.91
CA GLY A 232 19.43 10.76 -15.17
C GLY A 232 19.88 9.98 -13.93
N SER A 233 19.78 10.54 -12.73
CA SER A 233 20.03 9.82 -11.47
C SER A 233 19.02 8.71 -11.22
N THR A 234 19.46 7.65 -10.54
CA THR A 234 18.55 6.62 -10.01
C THR A 234 17.68 7.21 -8.90
N LEU A 235 16.54 6.56 -8.61
CA LEU A 235 15.68 6.96 -7.49
C LEU A 235 16.45 6.91 -6.15
N GLU A 236 17.40 5.97 -6.01
CA GLU A 236 18.26 5.88 -4.80
C GLU A 236 19.13 7.11 -4.63
N GLU A 237 19.80 7.59 -5.68
CA GLU A 237 20.60 8.82 -5.63
C GLU A 237 19.76 10.05 -5.31
N VAL A 238 18.56 10.16 -5.94
CA VAL A 238 17.61 11.24 -5.65
C VAL A 238 17.17 11.18 -4.19
N PHE A 239 16.85 10.00 -3.68
CA PHE A 239 16.45 9.79 -2.29
C PHE A 239 17.56 10.19 -1.32
N LEU A 240 18.79 9.71 -1.53
CA LEU A 240 19.94 10.04 -0.68
C LEU A 240 20.21 11.55 -0.65
N ASN A 241 20.14 12.22 -1.80
CA ASN A 241 20.35 13.68 -1.89
C ASN A 241 19.26 14.45 -1.13
N LEU A 242 17.98 14.05 -1.24
CA LEU A 242 16.88 14.73 -0.55
C LEU A 242 16.87 14.48 0.96
N VAL A 243 17.29 13.29 1.40
CA VAL A 243 17.32 12.89 2.82
C VAL A 243 18.59 13.42 3.53
N ALA A 244 19.71 13.59 2.80
CA ALA A 244 20.97 14.08 3.36
C ALA A 244 20.98 15.60 3.63
N VAL A 245 20.09 16.38 3.04
CA VAL A 245 20.00 17.84 3.28
C VAL A 245 19.47 18.09 4.69
N PRO A 246 20.27 18.69 5.62
CA PRO A 246 19.77 19.04 6.94
C PRO A 246 18.62 20.03 6.80
N GLN A 247 17.42 19.65 7.23
CA GLN A 247 16.34 20.63 7.32
C GLN A 247 16.66 21.64 8.40
N VAL A 248 16.97 22.88 8.00
CA VAL A 248 16.98 24.03 8.92
C VAL A 248 15.56 24.17 9.44
N MET A 249 15.35 23.81 10.70
CA MET A 249 14.06 24.00 11.38
C MET A 249 13.76 25.49 11.39
N PRO A 250 12.63 25.93 10.84
CA PRO A 250 12.15 27.27 11.16
C PRO A 250 11.79 27.30 12.63
N THR A 251 12.43 28.20 13.34
CA THR A 251 12.21 28.54 14.77
C THR A 251 10.81 29.00 15.04
#